data_cda1ed4a95a34cc4ab43effd9237d0a8
#
_entry.id   cda1ed4a95a34cc4ab43effd9237d0a8
#
_cell.length_a   1.000
_cell.length_b   1.000
_cell.length_c   1.000
_cell.angle_alpha   90.00
_cell.angle_beta   90.00
_cell.angle_gamma   90.00
#
_symmetry.space_group_name_H-M   'P 1'
#
loop_
_entity.id
_entity.type
_entity.pdbx_description
1 polymer ?
#
loop_
_entity_poly.entity_id
_entity_poly.type
_entity_poly.pdbx_seq_one_letter_code
_entity_poly.pdbx_strand_id
1 'polypeptide(L)'
;MHYVESGDGEPVLLLHQTPRSWTEYLDVLPLVGARHRAIAMDTLGYGASAKPEGPHCVERFADGVGDLVKALGLDRFHLVGHHTGGVIAVEVAARFQDRVASLMLSATAFVDDEKRGGTKGHGRIDHVDPKPDGSHLRELWDRRRGYYRQGEEAALTRYVIDALTVLDRVEEGHESLRRYAMEPRLRHITARTLAVCAPEDHYSLPSLAKFAAALGCETRVLSGGHVAAPEQVPAEFARTVLEWVGRSHDPGPGPGVM
;
A
#
# COMPACT_ATOMS: atom_id res chain seq x y z
N MET A 1 -8.54 -13.86 -6.49
CA MET A 1 -7.54 -13.10 -5.69
C MET A 1 -6.95 -14.07 -4.67
N HIS A 2 -5.62 -14.02 -4.49
CA HIS A 2 -4.94 -14.72 -3.40
C HIS A 2 -4.84 -13.81 -2.18
N TYR A 3 -4.92 -14.36 -0.98
CA TYR A 3 -4.73 -13.65 0.28
C TYR A 3 -4.27 -14.60 1.36
N VAL A 4 -3.70 -14.05 2.42
CA VAL A 4 -3.35 -14.75 3.66
C VAL A 4 -3.97 -13.99 4.81
N GLU A 5 -4.52 -14.71 5.78
CA GLU A 5 -5.17 -14.09 6.94
C GLU A 5 -4.67 -14.65 8.28
N SER A 6 -4.83 -13.86 9.32
CA SER A 6 -4.51 -14.22 10.70
C SER A 6 -5.51 -13.59 11.65
N GLY A 7 -5.91 -14.33 12.68
CA GLY A 7 -6.86 -13.86 13.69
C GLY A 7 -8.31 -13.87 13.23
N ASP A 8 -9.16 -13.29 14.06
CA ASP A 8 -10.62 -13.20 13.85
C ASP A 8 -11.12 -11.81 14.29
N GLY A 9 -12.43 -11.56 14.14
CA GLY A 9 -13.06 -10.29 14.52
C GLY A 9 -13.17 -9.30 13.38
N GLU A 10 -13.05 -7.98 13.69
CA GLU A 10 -13.25 -6.90 12.72
C GLU A 10 -12.15 -6.93 11.64
N PRO A 11 -12.52 -6.90 10.33
CA PRO A 11 -11.55 -7.09 9.26
C PRO A 11 -10.63 -5.88 9.08
N VAL A 12 -9.31 -6.14 8.95
CA VAL A 12 -8.28 -5.19 8.55
C VAL A 12 -7.64 -5.68 7.26
N LEU A 13 -7.92 -5.03 6.14
CA LEU A 13 -7.39 -5.36 4.83
C LEU A 13 -6.09 -4.59 4.57
N LEU A 14 -5.02 -5.32 4.24
CA LEU A 14 -3.67 -4.81 4.02
C LEU A 14 -3.30 -4.93 2.55
N LEU A 15 -2.99 -3.80 1.89
CA LEU A 15 -2.60 -3.71 0.48
C LEU A 15 -1.13 -3.36 0.36
N HIS A 16 -0.34 -4.27 -0.24
CA HIS A 16 1.11 -4.14 -0.40
C HIS A 16 1.51 -3.16 -1.52
N GLN A 17 2.77 -2.71 -1.49
CA GLN A 17 3.38 -1.98 -2.60
C GLN A 17 3.65 -2.93 -3.79
N THR A 18 3.80 -2.37 -5.00
CA THR A 18 4.28 -3.13 -6.16
C THR A 18 5.80 -3.00 -6.27
N PRO A 19 6.49 -4.06 -6.69
CA PRO A 19 6.01 -5.37 -7.18
C PRO A 19 5.90 -6.46 -6.09
N ARG A 20 5.65 -6.08 -4.83
CA ARG A 20 5.59 -7.01 -3.69
C ARG A 20 4.36 -7.93 -3.75
N SER A 21 4.20 -8.69 -2.69
CA SER A 21 3.08 -9.57 -2.39
C SER A 21 2.65 -9.42 -0.92
N TRP A 22 1.70 -10.22 -0.46
CA TRP A 22 1.31 -10.30 0.95
C TRP A 22 2.51 -10.48 1.90
N THR A 23 3.64 -11.02 1.40
CA THR A 23 4.87 -11.24 2.18
C THR A 23 5.47 -9.96 2.75
N GLU A 24 5.11 -8.79 2.23
CA GLU A 24 5.46 -7.51 2.82
C GLU A 24 4.91 -7.34 4.24
N TYR A 25 3.79 -8.01 4.54
CA TYR A 25 3.14 -8.00 5.85
C TYR A 25 3.40 -9.26 6.67
N LEU A 26 4.38 -10.11 6.30
CA LEU A 26 4.66 -11.38 6.95
C LEU A 26 4.77 -11.24 8.48
N ASP A 27 5.53 -10.23 8.93
CA ASP A 27 5.78 -9.98 10.35
C ASP A 27 4.72 -9.09 11.01
N VAL A 28 3.92 -8.35 10.23
CA VAL A 28 2.81 -7.50 10.69
C VAL A 28 1.53 -8.30 10.91
N LEU A 29 1.26 -9.25 10.01
CA LEU A 29 0.01 -10.00 9.95
C LEU A 29 -0.35 -10.68 11.28
N PRO A 30 0.55 -11.45 11.95
CA PRO A 30 0.23 -12.07 13.24
C PRO A 30 0.04 -11.05 14.37
N LEU A 31 0.72 -9.90 14.30
CA LEU A 31 0.61 -8.85 15.32
C LEU A 31 -0.75 -8.14 15.26
N VAL A 32 -1.24 -7.85 14.06
CA VAL A 32 -2.59 -7.30 13.86
C VAL A 32 -3.64 -8.40 14.12
N GLY A 33 -3.36 -9.63 13.67
CA GLY A 33 -4.20 -10.79 13.86
C GLY A 33 -4.44 -11.19 15.32
N ALA A 34 -3.60 -10.74 16.25
CA ALA A 34 -3.82 -10.93 17.67
C ALA A 34 -5.08 -10.24 18.22
N ARG A 35 -5.68 -9.29 17.48
CA ARG A 35 -6.85 -8.49 17.92
C ARG A 35 -7.92 -8.29 16.86
N HIS A 36 -7.60 -8.54 15.59
CA HIS A 36 -8.47 -8.32 14.43
C HIS A 36 -8.32 -9.45 13.43
N ARG A 37 -9.26 -9.59 12.50
CA ARG A 37 -9.08 -10.43 11.33
C ARG A 37 -8.21 -9.69 10.33
N ALA A 38 -6.88 -9.88 10.40
CA ALA A 38 -5.92 -9.27 9.48
C ALA A 38 -5.89 -10.06 8.16
N ILE A 39 -6.07 -9.38 7.03
CA ILE A 39 -6.14 -9.97 5.69
C ILE A 39 -5.13 -9.25 4.81
N ALA A 40 -4.03 -9.91 4.44
CA ALA A 40 -3.05 -9.40 3.48
C ALA A 40 -3.31 -10.05 2.12
N MET A 41 -3.68 -9.26 1.12
CA MET A 41 -3.99 -9.77 -0.21
C MET A 41 -2.85 -9.51 -1.19
N ASP A 42 -2.72 -10.39 -2.18
CA ASP A 42 -1.92 -10.12 -3.37
C ASP A 42 -2.75 -9.31 -4.36
N THR A 43 -2.24 -8.14 -4.73
CA THR A 43 -2.85 -7.27 -5.74
C THR A 43 -2.95 -8.01 -7.08
N LEU A 44 -4.03 -7.77 -7.83
CA LEU A 44 -4.21 -8.35 -9.17
C LEU A 44 -2.95 -8.13 -10.02
N GLY A 45 -2.44 -9.19 -10.63
CA GLY A 45 -1.18 -9.16 -11.39
C GLY A 45 0.08 -9.47 -10.59
N TYR A 46 0.03 -9.52 -9.24
CA TYR A 46 1.18 -9.74 -8.36
C TYR A 46 0.99 -10.97 -7.47
N GLY A 47 2.09 -11.41 -6.85
CA GLY A 47 2.12 -12.55 -5.96
C GLY A 47 1.48 -13.79 -6.58
N ALA A 48 0.62 -14.47 -5.84
CA ALA A 48 -0.14 -15.64 -6.29
C ALA A 48 -1.54 -15.30 -6.84
N SER A 49 -1.90 -14.01 -6.92
CA SER A 49 -3.13 -13.58 -7.58
C SER A 49 -3.08 -13.79 -9.10
N ALA A 50 -4.26 -13.84 -9.73
CA ALA A 50 -4.37 -13.94 -11.18
C ALA A 50 -3.60 -12.82 -11.89
N LYS A 51 -2.99 -13.15 -13.02
CA LYS A 51 -2.20 -12.25 -13.87
C LYS A 51 -2.87 -12.08 -15.24
N PRO A 52 -4.03 -11.39 -15.31
CA PRO A 52 -4.75 -11.23 -16.57
C PRO A 52 -3.96 -10.37 -17.54
N GLU A 53 -4.22 -10.58 -18.84
CA GLU A 53 -3.62 -9.79 -19.90
C GLU A 53 -4.09 -8.32 -19.88
N GLY A 54 -3.32 -7.48 -20.56
CA GLY A 54 -3.58 -6.06 -20.77
C GLY A 54 -3.01 -5.18 -19.66
N PRO A 55 -2.95 -3.88 -19.93
CA PRO A 55 -2.36 -2.94 -18.99
C PRO A 55 -3.20 -2.86 -17.71
N HIS A 56 -2.51 -2.81 -16.58
CA HIS A 56 -3.16 -2.56 -15.30
C HIS A 56 -3.24 -1.04 -15.04
N CYS A 57 -4.26 -0.66 -14.28
CA CYS A 57 -4.43 0.69 -13.75
C CYS A 57 -4.91 0.59 -12.30
N VAL A 58 -4.84 1.69 -11.58
CA VAL A 58 -5.25 1.75 -10.16
C VAL A 58 -6.71 1.32 -9.99
N GLU A 59 -7.57 1.71 -10.92
CA GLU A 59 -8.99 1.37 -10.93
C GLU A 59 -9.21 -0.15 -11.04
N ARG A 60 -8.43 -0.83 -11.89
CA ARG A 60 -8.49 -2.29 -12.07
C ARG A 60 -7.93 -3.03 -10.85
N PHE A 61 -6.90 -2.50 -10.21
CA PHE A 61 -6.43 -3.04 -8.93
C PHE A 61 -7.51 -2.93 -7.85
N ALA A 62 -8.21 -1.78 -7.80
CA ALA A 62 -9.32 -1.58 -6.89
C ALA A 62 -10.52 -2.49 -7.18
N ASP A 63 -10.79 -2.86 -8.45
CA ASP A 63 -11.78 -3.88 -8.81
C ASP A 63 -11.44 -5.23 -8.14
N GLY A 64 -10.16 -5.63 -8.20
CA GLY A 64 -9.69 -6.86 -7.53
C GLY A 64 -9.88 -6.83 -6.02
N VAL A 65 -9.70 -5.67 -5.36
CA VAL A 65 -10.04 -5.51 -3.94
C VAL A 65 -11.54 -5.67 -3.72
N GLY A 66 -12.38 -5.04 -4.55
CA GLY A 66 -13.83 -5.17 -4.49
C GLY A 66 -14.32 -6.60 -4.64
N ASP A 67 -13.72 -7.36 -5.55
CA ASP A 67 -14.01 -8.78 -5.76
C ASP A 67 -13.66 -9.61 -4.51
N LEU A 68 -12.51 -9.36 -3.88
CA LEU A 68 -12.12 -10.04 -2.65
C LEU A 68 -13.09 -9.70 -1.50
N VAL A 69 -13.35 -8.42 -1.28
CA VAL A 69 -14.28 -7.93 -0.25
C VAL A 69 -15.65 -8.55 -0.39
N LYS A 70 -16.16 -8.67 -1.63
CA LYS A 70 -17.44 -9.34 -1.94
C LYS A 70 -17.37 -10.84 -1.68
N ALA A 71 -16.32 -11.52 -2.13
CA ALA A 71 -16.16 -12.97 -1.96
C ALA A 71 -16.03 -13.37 -0.49
N LEU A 72 -15.43 -12.54 0.35
CA LEU A 72 -15.29 -12.75 1.80
C LEU A 72 -16.51 -12.28 2.61
N GLY A 73 -17.51 -11.66 1.97
CA GLY A 73 -18.68 -11.10 2.64
C GLY A 73 -18.34 -9.99 3.66
N LEU A 74 -17.32 -9.17 3.38
CA LEU A 74 -16.93 -8.10 4.29
C LEU A 74 -17.86 -6.92 4.11
N ASP A 75 -18.87 -6.77 4.97
CA ASP A 75 -19.78 -5.62 4.92
C ASP A 75 -19.09 -4.31 5.30
N ARG A 76 -18.21 -4.37 6.30
CA ARG A 76 -17.39 -3.25 6.75
C ARG A 76 -15.98 -3.73 7.08
N PHE A 77 -14.97 -2.91 6.77
CA PHE A 77 -13.56 -3.24 7.00
C PHE A 77 -12.69 -1.99 7.18
N HIS A 78 -11.60 -2.13 7.90
CA HIS A 78 -10.51 -1.17 7.94
C HIS A 78 -9.58 -1.41 6.76
N LEU A 79 -9.05 -0.35 6.18
CA LEU A 79 -8.20 -0.42 5.00
C LEU A 79 -6.84 0.22 5.27
N VAL A 80 -5.78 -0.54 5.04
CA VAL A 80 -4.39 -0.10 5.17
C VAL A 80 -3.70 -0.32 3.84
N GLY A 81 -3.09 0.71 3.27
CA GLY A 81 -2.32 0.58 2.03
C GLY A 81 -0.92 1.16 2.19
N HIS A 82 0.08 0.44 1.66
CA HIS A 82 1.48 0.87 1.68
C HIS A 82 1.96 1.20 0.26
N HIS A 83 2.57 2.35 0.06
CA HIS A 83 3.02 2.87 -1.24
C HIS A 83 1.94 2.76 -2.33
N THR A 84 2.15 1.91 -3.36
CA THR A 84 1.17 1.65 -4.43
C THR A 84 -0.14 1.13 -3.84
N GLY A 85 -0.09 0.25 -2.83
CA GLY A 85 -1.26 -0.22 -2.10
C GLY A 85 -2.04 0.93 -1.44
N GLY A 86 -1.36 1.99 -1.02
CA GLY A 86 -2.00 3.20 -0.50
C GLY A 86 -2.76 3.99 -1.58
N VAL A 87 -2.20 4.08 -2.79
CA VAL A 87 -2.90 4.71 -3.93
C VAL A 87 -4.13 3.89 -4.33
N ILE A 88 -4.02 2.55 -4.33
CA ILE A 88 -5.15 1.65 -4.54
C ILE A 88 -6.20 1.85 -3.43
N ALA A 89 -5.76 1.99 -2.17
CA ALA A 89 -6.64 2.21 -1.03
C ALA A 89 -7.43 3.53 -1.14
N VAL A 90 -6.85 4.59 -1.71
CA VAL A 90 -7.57 5.85 -2.02
C VAL A 90 -8.74 5.57 -2.98
N GLU A 91 -8.49 4.82 -4.06
CA GLU A 91 -9.52 4.46 -5.03
C GLU A 91 -10.61 3.58 -4.41
N VAL A 92 -10.22 2.58 -3.61
CA VAL A 92 -11.15 1.71 -2.88
C VAL A 92 -12.01 2.52 -1.90
N ALA A 93 -11.41 3.38 -1.09
CA ALA A 93 -12.14 4.20 -0.12
C ALA A 93 -13.11 5.17 -0.80
N ALA A 94 -12.74 5.73 -1.95
CA ALA A 94 -13.62 6.59 -2.74
C ALA A 94 -14.83 5.84 -3.35
N ARG A 95 -14.69 4.55 -3.66
CA ARG A 95 -15.77 3.71 -4.23
C ARG A 95 -16.66 3.07 -3.18
N PHE A 96 -16.09 2.64 -2.06
CA PHE A 96 -16.78 1.86 -1.02
C PHE A 96 -16.97 2.67 0.26
N GLN A 97 -17.40 3.92 0.14
CA GLN A 97 -17.50 4.92 1.22
C GLN A 97 -18.11 4.37 2.52
N ASP A 98 -19.26 3.68 2.40
CA ASP A 98 -20.00 3.16 3.57
C ASP A 98 -19.38 1.88 4.17
N ARG A 99 -18.47 1.25 3.45
CA ARG A 99 -17.84 -0.03 3.85
C ARG A 99 -16.45 0.14 4.46
N VAL A 100 -15.76 1.24 4.16
CA VAL A 100 -14.44 1.53 4.71
C VAL A 100 -14.59 2.22 6.05
N ALA A 101 -14.38 1.47 7.14
CA ALA A 101 -14.51 1.96 8.52
C ALA A 101 -13.43 2.99 8.89
N SER A 102 -12.20 2.76 8.44
CA SER A 102 -11.08 3.70 8.52
C SER A 102 -10.06 3.41 7.44
N LEU A 103 -9.28 4.42 7.09
CA LEU A 103 -8.22 4.37 6.08
C LEU A 103 -6.88 4.74 6.70
N MET A 104 -5.85 3.91 6.48
CA MET A 104 -4.47 4.26 6.80
C MET A 104 -3.64 4.23 5.51
N LEU A 105 -3.06 5.37 5.17
CA LEU A 105 -2.19 5.58 4.01
C LEU A 105 -0.73 5.60 4.47
N SER A 106 -0.02 4.50 4.26
CA SER A 106 1.38 4.36 4.66
C SER A 106 2.31 4.66 3.48
N ALA A 107 3.20 5.62 3.65
CA ALA A 107 4.18 6.02 2.64
C ALA A 107 3.56 6.17 1.24
N THR A 108 2.32 6.65 1.19
CA THR A 108 1.53 6.75 -0.04
C THR A 108 1.93 8.01 -0.81
N ALA A 109 2.25 7.84 -2.09
CA ALA A 109 2.50 8.99 -2.97
C ALA A 109 1.20 9.78 -3.19
N PHE A 110 1.25 11.09 -2.98
CA PHE A 110 0.17 11.98 -3.40
C PHE A 110 0.32 12.25 -4.91
N VAL A 111 -0.56 11.64 -5.72
CA VAL A 111 -0.47 11.66 -7.18
C VAL A 111 -1.29 12.83 -7.72
N ASP A 112 -0.69 14.01 -7.76
CA ASP A 112 -1.22 15.23 -8.37
C ASP A 112 -0.66 15.47 -9.77
N ASP A 113 -1.07 16.57 -10.42
CA ASP A 113 -0.58 16.95 -11.75
C ASP A 113 0.94 17.16 -11.77
N GLU A 114 1.51 17.71 -10.70
CA GLU A 114 2.96 17.88 -10.56
C GLU A 114 3.67 16.52 -10.58
N LYS A 115 3.18 15.56 -9.79
CA LYS A 115 3.74 14.20 -9.72
C LYS A 115 3.60 13.48 -11.06
N ARG A 116 2.45 13.58 -11.73
CA ARG A 116 2.22 13.02 -13.07
C ARG A 116 3.15 13.66 -14.13
N GLY A 117 3.31 14.98 -14.09
CA GLY A 117 4.19 15.72 -15.00
C GLY A 117 5.68 15.44 -14.78
N GLY A 118 6.11 15.35 -13.51
CA GLY A 118 7.51 15.18 -13.10
C GLY A 118 8.09 13.79 -13.39
N THR A 119 7.25 12.79 -13.66
CA THR A 119 7.71 11.40 -13.89
C THR A 119 8.07 11.08 -15.35
N LYS A 120 7.99 12.05 -16.24
CA LYS A 120 8.47 11.90 -17.63
C LYS A 120 9.99 11.76 -17.64
N GLY A 121 10.48 10.56 -18.02
CA GLY A 121 11.91 10.29 -18.16
C GLY A 121 12.56 9.56 -16.97
N HIS A 122 11.84 9.18 -15.92
CA HIS A 122 12.38 8.27 -14.93
C HIS A 122 12.56 6.88 -15.58
N GLY A 123 13.78 6.34 -15.45
CA GLY A 123 14.12 5.01 -15.92
C GLY A 123 13.27 3.90 -15.28
N ARG A 124 13.46 2.70 -15.75
CA ARG A 124 12.85 1.50 -15.16
C ARG A 124 13.32 1.36 -13.70
N ILE A 125 12.36 1.19 -12.79
CA ILE A 125 12.64 1.13 -11.34
C ILE A 125 13.07 -0.28 -10.95
N ASP A 126 12.31 -1.30 -11.37
CA ASP A 126 12.51 -2.70 -10.99
C ASP A 126 12.80 -3.63 -12.15
N HIS A 127 12.57 -3.18 -13.37
CA HIS A 127 12.83 -4.03 -14.53
C HIS A 127 14.33 -4.23 -14.76
N VAL A 128 14.73 -5.48 -14.90
CA VAL A 128 16.05 -5.91 -15.36
C VAL A 128 15.88 -6.90 -16.51
N ASP A 129 16.72 -6.77 -17.55
CA ASP A 129 16.66 -7.70 -18.67
C ASP A 129 17.34 -9.03 -18.28
N PRO A 130 16.69 -10.19 -18.47
CA PRO A 130 17.31 -11.49 -18.18
C PRO A 130 18.64 -11.68 -18.93
N LYS A 131 19.67 -12.11 -18.21
CA LYS A 131 21.01 -12.33 -18.74
C LYS A 131 21.44 -13.78 -18.50
N PRO A 132 22.14 -14.45 -19.47
CA PRO A 132 22.52 -15.86 -19.35
C PRO A 132 23.43 -16.18 -18.16
N ASP A 133 24.21 -15.21 -17.69
CA ASP A 133 25.12 -15.34 -16.55
C ASP A 133 24.46 -15.06 -15.19
N GLY A 134 23.17 -14.72 -15.19
CA GLY A 134 22.41 -14.39 -13.96
C GLY A 134 22.73 -13.01 -13.35
N SER A 135 23.57 -12.19 -13.99
CA SER A 135 23.97 -10.88 -13.44
C SER A 135 22.81 -9.90 -13.24
N HIS A 136 21.69 -10.08 -13.95
CA HIS A 136 20.46 -9.31 -13.74
C HIS A 136 19.87 -9.47 -12.34
N LEU A 137 20.05 -10.62 -11.68
CA LEU A 137 19.59 -10.84 -10.29
C LEU A 137 20.37 -9.93 -9.34
N ARG A 138 21.69 -9.84 -9.56
CA ARG A 138 22.53 -8.95 -8.79
C ARG A 138 22.20 -7.49 -9.05
N GLU A 139 21.91 -7.13 -10.31
CA GLU A 139 21.49 -5.79 -10.70
C GLU A 139 20.22 -5.36 -9.97
N LEU A 140 19.19 -6.22 -9.91
CA LEU A 140 17.95 -5.94 -9.17
C LEU A 140 18.20 -5.78 -7.66
N TRP A 141 19.01 -6.67 -7.08
CA TRP A 141 19.43 -6.59 -5.70
C TRP A 141 20.10 -5.26 -5.38
N ASP A 142 21.10 -4.86 -6.17
CA ASP A 142 21.90 -3.66 -5.96
C ASP A 142 21.07 -2.38 -6.09
N ARG A 143 20.07 -2.35 -6.99
CA ARG A 143 19.12 -1.22 -7.12
C ARG A 143 18.29 -1.02 -5.85
N ARG A 144 17.94 -2.10 -5.15
CA ARG A 144 17.06 -2.05 -3.99
C ARG A 144 17.78 -2.01 -2.66
N ARG A 145 19.05 -2.45 -2.63
CA ARG A 145 19.84 -2.54 -1.40
C ARG A 145 19.90 -1.23 -0.61
N GLY A 146 19.91 -0.09 -1.28
CA GLY A 146 19.99 1.23 -0.63
C GLY A 146 18.78 1.58 0.27
N TYR A 147 17.67 0.86 0.13
CA TYR A 147 16.46 1.03 0.95
C TYR A 147 16.40 0.08 2.16
N TYR A 148 17.38 -0.81 2.31
CA TYR A 148 17.45 -1.81 3.37
C TYR A 148 18.74 -1.61 4.18
N ARG A 149 18.64 -1.74 5.49
CA ARG A 149 19.79 -1.64 6.39
C ARG A 149 20.57 -2.95 6.40
N GLN A 150 21.78 -2.92 6.95
CA GLN A 150 22.54 -4.13 7.25
C GLN A 150 21.75 -4.99 8.26
N GLY A 151 21.60 -6.29 7.96
CA GLY A 151 20.79 -7.24 8.72
C GLY A 151 19.37 -7.43 8.19
N GLU A 152 18.95 -6.64 7.18
CA GLU A 152 17.62 -6.74 6.53
C GLU A 152 17.67 -7.52 5.21
N GLU A 153 18.73 -8.30 4.96
CA GLU A 153 18.94 -9.03 3.71
C GLU A 153 17.82 -10.05 3.42
N ALA A 154 17.18 -10.60 4.46
CA ALA A 154 16.04 -11.50 4.28
C ALA A 154 14.82 -10.77 3.69
N ALA A 155 14.54 -9.55 4.12
CA ALA A 155 13.47 -8.71 3.58
C ALA A 155 13.78 -8.30 2.12
N LEU A 156 15.01 -7.86 1.84
CA LEU A 156 15.45 -7.57 0.47
C LEU A 156 15.37 -8.81 -0.43
N THR A 157 15.69 -10.01 0.09
CA THR A 157 15.55 -11.26 -0.66
C THR A 157 14.10 -11.51 -1.05
N ARG A 158 13.14 -11.33 -0.12
CA ARG A 158 11.70 -11.43 -0.41
C ARG A 158 11.28 -10.44 -1.50
N TYR A 159 11.76 -9.18 -1.41
CA TYR A 159 11.50 -8.19 -2.46
C TYR A 159 11.94 -8.68 -3.84
N VAL A 160 13.18 -9.18 -3.95
CA VAL A 160 13.73 -9.67 -5.22
C VAL A 160 12.92 -10.86 -5.75
N ILE A 161 12.55 -11.82 -4.88
CA ILE A 161 11.71 -12.96 -5.26
C ILE A 161 10.36 -12.47 -5.82
N ASP A 162 9.68 -11.57 -5.12
CA ASP A 162 8.39 -11.03 -5.55
C ASP A 162 8.50 -10.34 -6.92
N ALA A 163 9.52 -9.50 -7.12
CA ALA A 163 9.77 -8.81 -8.39
C ALA A 163 10.05 -9.78 -9.55
N LEU A 164 10.81 -10.86 -9.30
CA LEU A 164 11.12 -11.88 -10.31
C LEU A 164 9.89 -12.68 -10.75
N THR A 165 8.86 -12.83 -9.92
CA THR A 165 7.62 -13.52 -10.30
C THR A 165 6.81 -12.77 -11.36
N VAL A 166 7.11 -11.49 -11.58
CA VAL A 166 6.40 -10.58 -12.50
C VAL A 166 7.37 -9.74 -13.32
N LEU A 167 8.57 -10.26 -13.59
CA LEU A 167 9.70 -9.49 -14.16
C LEU A 167 9.37 -8.76 -15.46
N ASP A 168 8.62 -9.41 -16.36
CA ASP A 168 8.15 -8.86 -17.65
C ASP A 168 7.14 -7.73 -17.51
N ARG A 169 6.48 -7.62 -16.33
CA ARG A 169 5.40 -6.68 -16.03
C ARG A 169 5.67 -5.86 -14.76
N VAL A 170 6.87 -5.94 -14.23
CA VAL A 170 7.23 -5.37 -12.91
C VAL A 170 6.97 -3.86 -12.82
N GLU A 171 7.08 -3.13 -13.92
CA GLU A 171 6.85 -1.68 -13.97
C GLU A 171 5.37 -1.27 -14.05
N GLU A 172 4.45 -2.17 -14.36
CA GLU A 172 3.04 -1.82 -14.56
C GLU A 172 2.42 -1.11 -13.35
N GLY A 173 2.81 -1.49 -12.13
CA GLY A 173 2.37 -0.82 -10.91
C GLY A 173 2.80 0.64 -10.87
N HIS A 174 4.08 0.92 -11.14
CA HIS A 174 4.61 2.28 -11.18
C HIS A 174 3.99 3.11 -12.31
N GLU A 175 3.80 2.50 -13.48
CA GLU A 175 3.17 3.17 -14.63
C GLU A 175 1.69 3.47 -14.38
N SER A 176 0.98 2.61 -13.64
CA SER A 176 -0.42 2.84 -13.29
C SER A 176 -0.59 4.10 -12.44
N LEU A 177 0.33 4.34 -11.49
CA LEU A 177 0.33 5.55 -10.67
C LEU A 177 0.51 6.82 -11.48
N ARG A 178 1.40 6.78 -12.49
CA ARG A 178 1.68 7.95 -13.35
C ARG A 178 0.47 8.40 -14.16
N ARG A 179 -0.53 7.53 -14.34
CA ARG A 179 -1.75 7.80 -15.11
C ARG A 179 -2.97 8.09 -14.23
N TYR A 180 -2.85 7.83 -12.93
CA TYR A 180 -3.98 7.93 -12.00
C TYR A 180 -4.26 9.37 -11.58
N ALA A 181 -5.52 9.82 -11.75
CA ALA A 181 -5.98 11.11 -11.26
C ALA A 181 -6.54 10.95 -9.85
N MET A 182 -5.68 11.18 -8.84
CA MET A 182 -6.06 11.00 -7.43
C MET A 182 -6.98 12.10 -6.91
N GLU A 183 -6.72 13.38 -7.25
CA GLU A 183 -7.37 14.53 -6.65
C GLU A 183 -8.91 14.48 -6.74
N PRO A 184 -9.52 14.12 -7.89
CA PRO A 184 -10.98 14.02 -7.96
C PRO A 184 -11.56 12.89 -7.10
N ARG A 185 -10.72 11.93 -6.66
CA ARG A 185 -11.15 10.81 -5.82
C ARG A 185 -11.18 11.17 -4.34
N LEU A 186 -10.24 12.02 -3.89
CA LEU A 186 -10.10 12.38 -2.47
C LEU A 186 -11.40 12.95 -1.89
N ARG A 187 -12.17 13.74 -2.64
CA ARG A 187 -13.44 14.33 -2.19
C ARG A 187 -14.53 13.30 -1.87
N HIS A 188 -14.38 12.07 -2.31
CA HIS A 188 -15.33 10.97 -2.06
C HIS A 188 -14.94 10.11 -0.86
N ILE A 189 -13.79 10.37 -0.22
CA ILE A 189 -13.36 9.63 0.96
C ILE A 189 -14.09 10.20 2.18
N THR A 190 -14.96 9.40 2.76
CA THR A 190 -15.70 9.72 3.99
C THR A 190 -15.09 9.06 5.22
N ALA A 191 -14.27 8.02 5.02
CA ALA A 191 -13.60 7.31 6.10
C ALA A 191 -12.60 8.21 6.82
N ARG A 192 -12.58 8.14 8.17
CA ARG A 192 -11.49 8.77 8.92
C ARG A 192 -10.15 8.25 8.41
N THR A 193 -9.22 9.15 8.14
CA THR A 193 -7.98 8.83 7.47
C THR A 193 -6.78 9.20 8.35
N LEU A 194 -5.76 8.33 8.35
CA LEU A 194 -4.43 8.58 8.90
C LEU A 194 -3.39 8.41 7.79
N ALA A 195 -2.56 9.41 7.58
CA ALA A 195 -1.40 9.29 6.69
C ALA A 195 -0.12 9.12 7.53
N VAL A 196 0.63 8.05 7.27
CA VAL A 196 1.88 7.73 7.98
C VAL A 196 3.04 7.58 7.02
N CYS A 197 4.26 7.88 7.48
CA CYS A 197 5.46 7.67 6.69
C CYS A 197 6.65 7.36 7.59
N ALA A 198 7.58 6.53 7.11
CA ALA A 198 8.87 6.34 7.75
C ALA A 198 9.76 7.59 7.55
N PRO A 199 10.62 7.94 8.52
CA PRO A 199 11.42 9.18 8.45
C PRO A 199 12.45 9.18 7.31
N GLU A 200 12.92 8.01 6.90
CA GLU A 200 13.92 7.87 5.83
C GLU A 200 13.32 7.67 4.43
N ASP A 201 11.98 7.59 4.31
CA ASP A 201 11.32 7.55 3.01
C ASP A 201 11.10 8.97 2.44
N HIS A 202 12.17 9.53 1.90
CA HIS A 202 12.17 10.89 1.36
C HIS A 202 11.26 11.07 0.13
N TYR A 203 10.82 9.98 -0.52
CA TYR A 203 9.90 10.03 -1.68
C TYR A 203 8.47 10.30 -1.25
N SER A 204 8.06 9.67 -0.15
CA SER A 204 6.66 9.70 0.29
C SER A 204 6.42 10.68 1.44
N LEU A 205 7.45 11.01 2.21
CA LEU A 205 7.35 11.91 3.37
C LEU A 205 6.69 13.27 3.05
N PRO A 206 7.00 13.94 1.93
CA PRO A 206 6.33 15.20 1.56
C PRO A 206 4.83 15.05 1.28
N SER A 207 4.35 13.84 0.95
CA SER A 207 2.94 13.57 0.68
C SER A 207 2.06 13.70 1.93
N LEU A 208 2.63 13.56 3.14
CA LEU A 208 1.86 13.71 4.39
C LEU A 208 1.18 15.08 4.47
N ALA A 209 1.91 16.16 4.17
CA ALA A 209 1.36 17.52 4.18
C ALA A 209 0.27 17.70 3.11
N LYS A 210 0.44 17.09 1.92
CA LYS A 210 -0.55 17.14 0.84
C LYS A 210 -1.84 16.39 1.24
N PHE A 211 -1.74 15.20 1.86
CA PHE A 211 -2.92 14.47 2.37
C PHE A 211 -3.60 15.21 3.51
N ALA A 212 -2.85 15.78 4.46
CA ALA A 212 -3.43 16.60 5.54
C ALA A 212 -4.23 17.79 4.98
N ALA A 213 -3.68 18.48 3.99
CA ALA A 213 -4.36 19.61 3.36
C ALA A 213 -5.62 19.20 2.57
N ALA A 214 -5.57 18.06 1.85
CA ALA A 214 -6.66 17.64 0.98
C ALA A 214 -7.80 16.93 1.72
N LEU A 215 -7.50 16.18 2.78
CA LEU A 215 -8.46 15.35 3.52
C LEU A 215 -8.74 15.84 4.95
N GLY A 216 -8.01 16.82 5.45
CA GLY A 216 -8.07 17.21 6.87
C GLY A 216 -7.65 16.05 7.81
N CYS A 217 -6.85 15.11 7.32
CA CYS A 217 -6.52 13.88 8.03
C CYS A 217 -5.36 14.06 9.02
N GLU A 218 -5.30 13.15 10.02
CA GLU A 218 -4.15 13.04 10.90
C GLU A 218 -2.92 12.57 10.12
N THR A 219 -1.73 13.03 10.54
CA THR A 219 -0.46 12.56 10.01
C THR A 219 0.46 12.06 11.12
N ARG A 220 1.29 11.06 10.80
CA ARG A 220 2.29 10.55 11.75
C ARG A 220 3.57 10.17 11.01
N VAL A 221 4.71 10.54 11.58
CA VAL A 221 6.00 10.01 11.19
C VAL A 221 6.33 8.88 12.15
N LEU A 222 6.70 7.70 11.61
CA LEU A 222 7.12 6.54 12.40
C LEU A 222 8.46 6.85 13.08
N SER A 223 8.82 6.09 14.13
CA SER A 223 10.09 6.29 14.85
C SER A 223 11.32 5.77 14.09
N GLY A 224 11.10 5.01 13.01
CA GLY A 224 12.16 4.46 12.18
C GLY A 224 11.63 3.90 10.86
N GLY A 225 12.51 3.23 10.12
CA GLY A 225 12.21 2.62 8.84
C GLY A 225 12.47 3.52 7.63
N HIS A 226 12.41 2.88 6.47
CA HIS A 226 12.57 3.48 5.15
C HIS A 226 11.38 3.06 4.26
N VAL A 227 11.58 2.88 2.97
CA VAL A 227 10.56 2.47 1.99
C VAL A 227 9.85 1.16 2.36
N ALA A 228 10.54 0.21 3.01
CA ALA A 228 9.97 -1.07 3.42
C ALA A 228 9.50 -1.08 4.90
N ALA A 229 8.89 -0.01 5.37
CA ALA A 229 8.50 0.16 6.77
C ALA A 229 7.73 -1.03 7.39
N PRO A 230 6.78 -1.72 6.71
CA PRO A 230 6.11 -2.90 7.27
C PRO A 230 7.08 -4.04 7.65
N GLU A 231 8.19 -4.19 6.92
CA GLU A 231 9.21 -5.21 7.19
C GLU A 231 10.30 -4.73 8.15
N GLN A 232 10.60 -3.43 8.15
CA GLN A 232 11.71 -2.85 8.91
C GLN A 232 11.33 -2.53 10.36
N VAL A 233 10.09 -2.12 10.58
CA VAL A 233 9.55 -1.76 11.91
C VAL A 233 8.18 -2.40 12.15
N PRO A 234 8.06 -3.75 11.98
CA PRO A 234 6.77 -4.44 11.97
C PRO A 234 5.96 -4.24 13.27
N ALA A 235 6.63 -4.23 14.42
CA ALA A 235 5.96 -4.03 15.70
C ALA A 235 5.37 -2.62 15.84
N GLU A 236 6.09 -1.59 15.40
CA GLU A 236 5.59 -0.22 15.39
C GLU A 236 4.49 -0.02 14.36
N PHE A 237 4.69 -0.59 13.16
CA PHE A 237 3.69 -0.54 12.10
C PHE A 237 2.38 -1.16 12.56
N ALA A 238 2.42 -2.39 13.10
CA ALA A 238 1.25 -3.08 13.62
C ALA A 238 0.59 -2.32 14.78
N ARG A 239 1.37 -1.77 15.71
CA ARG A 239 0.87 -0.93 16.81
C ARG A 239 0.14 0.29 16.26
N THR A 240 0.68 0.95 15.23
CA THR A 240 0.05 2.11 14.59
C THR A 240 -1.28 1.73 13.94
N VAL A 241 -1.33 0.58 13.25
CA VAL A 241 -2.58 0.03 12.71
C VAL A 241 -3.60 -0.21 13.83
N LEU A 242 -3.22 -0.94 14.89
CA LEU A 242 -4.10 -1.29 15.99
C LEU A 242 -4.64 -0.06 16.75
N GLU A 243 -3.78 0.92 17.00
CA GLU A 243 -4.19 2.19 17.61
C GLU A 243 -5.19 2.95 16.73
N TRP A 244 -5.00 2.89 15.40
CA TRP A 244 -5.87 3.58 14.46
C TRP A 244 -7.23 2.89 14.32
N VAL A 245 -7.26 1.60 14.13
CA VAL A 245 -8.51 0.84 13.97
C VAL A 245 -9.32 0.77 15.26
N GLY A 246 -8.66 0.71 16.41
CA GLY A 246 -9.31 0.64 17.74
C GLY A 246 -9.95 1.94 18.22
N ARG A 247 -9.77 3.06 17.52
CA ARG A 247 -10.46 4.31 17.88
C ARG A 247 -11.94 4.19 17.52
N SER A 248 -12.82 4.28 18.50
CA SER A 248 -14.27 4.36 18.27
C SER A 248 -14.60 5.50 17.31
N HIS A 249 -15.60 5.27 16.48
CA HIS A 249 -16.18 6.29 15.62
C HIS A 249 -16.89 7.33 16.52
N ASP A 250 -16.15 8.37 16.91
CA ASP A 250 -16.78 9.59 17.40
C ASP A 250 -17.13 10.41 16.14
N PRO A 251 -18.41 10.49 15.75
CA PRO A 251 -18.81 11.43 14.71
C PRO A 251 -18.60 12.81 15.32
N GLY A 252 -17.46 13.44 14.97
CA GLY A 252 -17.20 14.82 15.37
C GLY A 252 -18.45 15.69 15.18
N PRO A 253 -18.58 16.83 15.89
CA PRO A 253 -19.77 17.66 15.84
C PRO A 253 -20.08 17.99 14.38
N GLY A 254 -21.26 17.54 13.93
CA GLY A 254 -21.77 17.85 12.59
C GLY A 254 -21.71 19.36 12.35
N PRO A 255 -21.58 19.82 11.08
CA PRO A 255 -21.54 21.25 10.77
C PRO A 255 -22.74 21.90 11.39
N GLY A 256 -22.50 22.80 12.36
CA GLY A 256 -23.54 23.54 13.05
C GLY A 256 -24.41 24.23 12.01
N VAL A 257 -25.71 23.91 12.06
CA VAL A 257 -26.75 24.68 11.38
C VAL A 257 -26.75 26.06 12.06
N MET A 258 -26.22 27.06 11.36
CA MET A 258 -26.54 28.46 11.61
C MET A 258 -27.58 28.92 10.63
#